data_f8d47aeb3ccbc3ee18b52a3fdfb73099
#
_entry.id   f8d47aeb3ccbc3ee18b52a3fdfb73099
#
_cell.length_a   1.000
_cell.length_b   1.000
_cell.length_c   1.000
_cell.angle_alpha   90.00
_cell.angle_beta   90.00
_cell.angle_gamma   90.00
#
_symmetry.space_group_name_H-M   'P 1'
#
loop_
_entity.id
_entity.type
_entity.pdbx_description
1 polymer ?
#
loop_
_entity_poly.entity_id
_entity_poly.type
_entity_poly.pdbx_seq_one_letter_code
_entity_poly.pdbx_strand_id
1 'polypeptide(L)'
;MIGRKLRVGPGAAIGVVLLGAILAGMADELSKEAENVFGDLFRPQGEILSGPVRMIDADTLDVDGTRVRLFGIDAVEKNQMCQDRAGEDWPCGRQATEKLAAALDGQNVRCIVQDTDRYGRAVSVCEAGGKDINYWVVRNGWAVAYTRYSRDYEQAEAKARAEENGIFAGSFIPPQEWRRQR
;
A
#
# COMPACT_ATOMS: atom_id res chain seq x y z
N MET A 1 23.23 10.75 75.94
CA MET A 1 22.80 10.80 74.50
C MET A 1 21.88 9.62 74.24
N ILE A 2 20.56 9.84 74.22
CA ILE A 2 19.56 8.78 74.05
C ILE A 2 19.10 8.76 72.61
N GLY A 3 19.51 7.73 71.86
CA GLY A 3 19.11 7.51 70.52
C GLY A 3 17.67 6.99 70.45
N ARG A 4 16.76 7.82 69.94
CA ARG A 4 15.35 7.47 69.67
C ARG A 4 15.28 6.65 68.39
N LYS A 5 15.10 5.32 68.50
CA LYS A 5 14.76 4.47 67.32
C LYS A 5 13.30 4.71 66.96
N LEU A 6 13.05 5.26 65.74
CA LEU A 6 11.72 5.27 65.16
C LEU A 6 11.33 3.83 64.86
N ARG A 7 10.27 3.33 65.48
CA ARG A 7 9.59 2.09 65.11
C ARG A 7 8.59 2.42 63.97
N VAL A 8 8.88 1.99 62.78
CA VAL A 8 7.91 2.00 61.69
C VAL A 8 6.96 0.83 61.95
N GLY A 9 5.68 1.14 62.19
CA GLY A 9 4.65 0.13 62.43
C GLY A 9 4.27 -0.63 61.17
N PRO A 10 3.71 -1.86 61.28
CA PRO A 10 3.40 -2.73 60.17
C PRO A 10 2.35 -2.16 59.20
N GLY A 11 1.59 -1.13 59.57
CA GLY A 11 0.61 -0.48 58.69
C GLY A 11 1.18 0.38 57.57
N ALA A 12 2.42 0.91 57.72
CA ALA A 12 3.04 1.74 56.68
C ALA A 12 3.52 0.92 55.45
N ALA A 13 3.93 -0.33 55.68
CA ALA A 13 4.38 -1.22 54.62
C ALA A 13 3.23 -1.70 53.72
N ILE A 14 2.05 -1.94 54.31
CA ILE A 14 0.86 -2.39 53.55
C ILE A 14 0.34 -1.27 52.64
N GLY A 15 0.35 -0.01 53.09
CA GLY A 15 -0.08 1.14 52.30
C GLY A 15 0.79 1.39 51.07
N VAL A 16 2.10 1.21 51.17
CA VAL A 16 3.05 1.39 50.06
C VAL A 16 2.90 0.28 48.99
N VAL A 17 2.69 -0.96 49.43
CA VAL A 17 2.48 -2.10 48.50
C VAL A 17 1.14 -1.95 47.73
N LEU A 18 0.08 -1.55 48.42
CA LEU A 18 -1.23 -1.32 47.78
C LEU A 18 -1.17 -0.14 46.79
N LEU A 19 -0.49 0.96 47.12
CA LEU A 19 -0.33 2.11 46.22
C LEU A 19 0.49 1.74 45.00
N GLY A 20 1.54 0.94 45.13
CA GLY A 20 2.36 0.42 44.04
C GLY A 20 1.58 -0.49 43.10
N ALA A 21 0.71 -1.37 43.61
CA ALA A 21 -0.12 -2.24 42.83
C ALA A 21 -1.20 -1.48 42.04
N ILE A 22 -1.78 -0.44 42.60
CA ILE A 22 -2.76 0.43 41.94
C ILE A 22 -2.10 1.22 40.81
N LEU A 23 -0.92 1.79 41.03
CA LEU A 23 -0.16 2.52 40.03
C LEU A 23 0.32 1.62 38.89
N ALA A 24 0.73 0.39 39.19
CA ALA A 24 1.10 -0.58 38.13
C ALA A 24 -0.10 -1.01 37.32
N GLY A 25 -1.26 -1.25 37.90
CA GLY A 25 -2.50 -1.56 37.19
C GLY A 25 -2.97 -0.43 36.27
N MET A 26 -2.89 0.82 36.75
CA MET A 26 -3.22 1.99 35.92
C MET A 26 -2.25 2.19 34.74
N ALA A 27 -0.96 1.91 34.94
CA ALA A 27 0.02 1.98 33.88
C ALA A 27 -0.21 0.90 32.80
N ASP A 28 -0.63 -0.30 33.22
CA ASP A 28 -0.96 -1.40 32.29
C ASP A 28 -2.25 -1.11 31.49
N GLU A 29 -3.26 -0.52 32.13
CA GLU A 29 -4.47 -0.07 31.42
C GLU A 29 -4.19 1.07 30.44
N LEU A 30 -3.41 2.08 30.85
CA LEU A 30 -3.02 3.19 29.97
C LEU A 30 -2.18 2.72 28.76
N SER A 31 -1.31 1.74 28.95
CA SER A 31 -0.54 1.17 27.84
C SER A 31 -1.44 0.39 26.87
N LYS A 32 -2.41 -0.37 27.35
CA LYS A 32 -3.40 -1.08 26.52
C LYS A 32 -4.32 -0.12 25.76
N GLU A 33 -4.76 0.96 26.41
CA GLU A 33 -5.54 1.99 25.72
C GLU A 33 -4.70 2.71 24.64
N ALA A 34 -3.45 3.02 24.91
CA ALA A 34 -2.54 3.60 23.94
C ALA A 34 -2.28 2.66 22.76
N GLU A 35 -2.05 1.37 23.00
CA GLU A 35 -1.90 0.37 21.93
C GLU A 35 -3.18 0.21 21.10
N ASN A 36 -4.35 0.24 21.72
CA ASN A 36 -5.62 0.19 21.01
C ASN A 36 -5.86 1.44 20.14
N VAL A 37 -5.62 2.64 20.70
CA VAL A 37 -5.76 3.90 19.96
C VAL A 37 -4.74 3.98 18.81
N PHE A 38 -3.50 3.55 19.05
CA PHE A 38 -2.46 3.48 18.00
C PHE A 38 -2.82 2.45 16.94
N GLY A 39 -3.35 1.28 17.33
CA GLY A 39 -3.81 0.25 16.41
C GLY A 39 -4.99 0.72 15.55
N ASP A 40 -5.92 1.49 16.09
CA ASP A 40 -7.06 2.05 15.35
C ASP A 40 -6.66 3.19 14.39
N LEU A 41 -5.66 4.00 14.74
CA LEU A 41 -5.09 5.04 13.87
C LEU A 41 -4.40 4.48 12.61
N PHE A 42 -3.88 3.25 12.70
CA PHE A 42 -3.19 2.56 11.60
C PHE A 42 -4.00 1.41 10.99
N ARG A 43 -5.27 1.23 11.38
CA ARG A 43 -6.15 0.28 10.70
C ARG A 43 -6.46 0.80 9.31
N PRO A 44 -6.27 -0.03 8.27
CA PRO A 44 -6.70 0.32 6.92
C PRO A 44 -8.20 0.62 6.94
N GLN A 45 -8.59 1.82 6.53
CA GLN A 45 -9.98 2.20 6.34
C GLN A 45 -10.43 1.66 4.99
N GLY A 46 -11.39 0.79 4.97
CA GLY A 46 -11.97 0.22 3.75
C GLY A 46 -12.13 -1.30 3.81
N GLU A 47 -12.94 -1.81 2.91
CA GLU A 47 -13.10 -3.24 2.69
C GLU A 47 -11.77 -3.88 2.28
N ILE A 48 -11.47 -5.07 2.80
CA ILE A 48 -10.26 -5.81 2.45
C ILE A 48 -10.64 -6.98 1.54
N LEU A 49 -10.05 -6.99 0.35
CA LEU A 49 -10.09 -8.12 -0.57
C LEU A 49 -8.75 -8.85 -0.50
N SER A 50 -8.76 -10.17 -0.42
CA SER A 50 -7.51 -10.94 -0.42
C SER A 50 -7.71 -12.32 -1.01
N GLY A 51 -6.68 -12.82 -1.70
CA GLY A 51 -6.71 -14.15 -2.32
C GLY A 51 -5.73 -14.27 -3.48
N PRO A 52 -5.86 -15.37 -4.23
CA PRO A 52 -5.08 -15.58 -5.45
C PRO A 52 -5.39 -14.50 -6.48
N VAL A 53 -4.37 -14.10 -7.24
CA VAL A 53 -4.50 -13.02 -8.21
C VAL A 53 -4.33 -13.54 -9.65
N ARG A 54 -5.15 -13.00 -10.56
CA ARG A 54 -5.01 -13.18 -12.00
C ARG A 54 -4.95 -11.80 -12.66
N MET A 55 -3.98 -11.63 -13.55
CA MET A 55 -3.82 -10.37 -14.29
C MET A 55 -4.85 -10.23 -15.41
N ILE A 56 -5.45 -9.06 -15.53
CA ILE A 56 -6.29 -8.65 -16.68
C ILE A 56 -5.47 -7.73 -17.56
N ASP A 57 -4.92 -6.65 -16.99
CA ASP A 57 -3.93 -5.76 -17.59
C ASP A 57 -3.01 -5.17 -16.50
N ALA A 58 -2.16 -4.20 -16.83
CA ALA A 58 -1.14 -3.72 -15.89
C ALA A 58 -1.67 -2.84 -14.74
N ASP A 59 -2.96 -2.49 -14.72
CA ASP A 59 -3.61 -1.78 -13.60
C ASP A 59 -4.94 -2.41 -13.16
N THR A 60 -5.28 -3.57 -13.71
CA THR A 60 -6.52 -4.27 -13.37
C THR A 60 -6.25 -5.73 -13.07
N LEU A 61 -6.62 -6.14 -11.86
CA LEU A 61 -6.46 -7.47 -11.30
C LEU A 61 -7.82 -8.15 -11.16
N ASP A 62 -7.81 -9.46 -11.14
CA ASP A 62 -8.89 -10.29 -10.61
C ASP A 62 -8.36 -10.95 -9.33
N VAL A 63 -8.92 -10.59 -8.19
CA VAL A 63 -8.55 -11.11 -6.89
C VAL A 63 -9.66 -11.97 -6.38
N ASP A 64 -9.47 -13.29 -6.39
CA ASP A 64 -10.46 -14.28 -6.00
C ASP A 64 -11.86 -14.05 -6.62
N GLY A 65 -11.90 -13.73 -7.93
CA GLY A 65 -13.13 -13.46 -8.68
C GLY A 65 -13.62 -12.01 -8.63
N THR A 66 -12.99 -11.14 -7.83
CA THR A 66 -13.36 -9.73 -7.73
C THR A 66 -12.43 -8.88 -8.60
N ARG A 67 -13.01 -8.03 -9.48
CA ARG A 67 -12.23 -7.09 -10.28
C ARG A 67 -11.77 -5.90 -9.46
N VAL A 68 -10.45 -5.72 -9.43
CA VAL A 68 -9.77 -4.65 -8.71
C VAL A 68 -9.01 -3.78 -9.70
N ARG A 69 -9.22 -2.46 -9.64
CA ARG A 69 -8.38 -1.46 -10.31
C ARG A 69 -7.39 -0.88 -9.31
N LEU A 70 -6.12 -0.81 -9.67
CA LEU A 70 -5.10 -0.22 -8.82
C LEU A 70 -5.32 1.30 -8.69
N PHE A 71 -5.46 1.77 -7.45
CA PHE A 71 -5.70 3.18 -7.10
C PHE A 71 -4.48 4.06 -7.39
N GLY A 72 -4.73 5.29 -7.83
CA GLY A 72 -3.69 6.33 -7.95
C GLY A 72 -2.69 6.14 -9.09
N ILE A 73 -2.89 5.15 -9.96
CA ILE A 73 -2.04 4.89 -11.14
C ILE A 73 -2.86 4.76 -12.42
N ASP A 74 -2.19 4.93 -13.57
CA ASP A 74 -2.79 4.72 -14.90
C ASP A 74 -1.75 4.01 -15.78
N ALA A 75 -1.95 2.72 -16.02
CA ALA A 75 -1.02 1.90 -16.79
C ALA A 75 -1.27 2.02 -18.29
N VAL A 76 -0.22 1.73 -19.08
CA VAL A 76 -0.36 1.56 -20.53
C VAL A 76 -1.35 0.44 -20.84
N GLU A 77 -2.23 0.68 -21.80
CA GLU A 77 -3.26 -0.27 -22.20
C GLU A 77 -2.65 -1.53 -22.82
N LYS A 78 -3.25 -2.69 -22.59
CA LYS A 78 -2.72 -4.00 -23.02
C LYS A 78 -2.27 -4.05 -24.49
N ASN A 79 -3.00 -3.36 -25.37
CA ASN A 79 -2.71 -3.31 -26.81
C ASN A 79 -1.91 -2.06 -27.21
N GLN A 80 -1.41 -1.31 -26.24
CA GLN A 80 -0.65 -0.09 -26.52
C GLN A 80 0.75 -0.43 -27.01
N MET A 81 1.17 0.29 -28.06
CA MET A 81 2.54 0.31 -28.56
C MET A 81 3.24 1.56 -28.05
N CYS A 82 4.50 1.43 -27.73
CA CYS A 82 5.41 2.51 -27.38
C CYS A 82 6.60 2.48 -28.32
N GLN A 83 7.42 3.52 -28.32
CA GLN A 83 8.69 3.54 -29.04
C GLN A 83 9.85 3.45 -28.06
N ASP A 84 10.86 2.68 -28.43
CA ASP A 84 12.10 2.60 -27.67
C ASP A 84 13.02 3.81 -27.94
N ARG A 85 14.25 3.80 -27.42
CA ARG A 85 15.24 4.86 -27.65
C ARG A 85 15.65 5.04 -29.12
N ALA A 86 15.54 3.98 -29.91
CA ALA A 86 15.84 4.01 -31.35
C ALA A 86 14.62 4.47 -32.20
N GLY A 87 13.47 4.65 -31.57
CA GLY A 87 12.21 4.96 -32.24
C GLY A 87 11.48 3.74 -32.79
N GLU A 88 11.93 2.54 -32.44
CA GLU A 88 11.30 1.30 -32.86
C GLU A 88 10.09 0.96 -31.99
N ASP A 89 9.01 0.54 -32.64
CA ASP A 89 7.77 0.20 -31.95
C ASP A 89 7.89 -1.11 -31.17
N TRP A 90 7.40 -1.11 -29.91
CA TRP A 90 7.36 -2.29 -29.08
C TRP A 90 6.06 -2.40 -28.27
N PRO A 91 5.59 -3.61 -27.95
CA PRO A 91 4.29 -3.85 -27.31
C PRO A 91 4.35 -3.59 -25.80
N CYS A 92 4.49 -2.33 -25.41
CA CYS A 92 4.68 -1.92 -24.01
C CYS A 92 3.53 -2.36 -23.09
N GLY A 93 2.28 -2.27 -23.52
CA GLY A 93 1.13 -2.67 -22.73
C GLY A 93 1.09 -4.17 -22.44
N ARG A 94 1.45 -5.00 -23.43
CA ARG A 94 1.56 -6.44 -23.21
C ARG A 94 2.72 -6.76 -22.26
N GLN A 95 3.88 -6.16 -22.46
CA GLN A 95 5.03 -6.37 -21.59
C GLN A 95 4.74 -5.90 -20.14
N ALA A 96 4.06 -4.77 -19.95
CA ALA A 96 3.65 -4.32 -18.64
C ALA A 96 2.79 -5.38 -17.90
N THR A 97 1.78 -5.93 -18.62
CA THR A 97 0.93 -6.99 -18.08
C THR A 97 1.72 -8.26 -17.74
N GLU A 98 2.61 -8.71 -18.62
CA GLU A 98 3.44 -9.90 -18.42
C GLU A 98 4.43 -9.72 -17.27
N LYS A 99 5.05 -8.54 -17.13
CA LYS A 99 5.98 -8.25 -16.03
C LYS A 99 5.29 -8.24 -14.69
N LEU A 100 4.10 -7.65 -14.60
CA LEU A 100 3.33 -7.67 -13.37
C LEU A 100 2.81 -9.08 -13.06
N ALA A 101 2.34 -9.83 -14.07
CA ALA A 101 1.94 -11.23 -13.90
C ALA A 101 3.08 -12.08 -13.33
N ALA A 102 4.29 -11.95 -13.88
CA ALA A 102 5.47 -12.68 -13.40
C ALA A 102 5.88 -12.26 -11.97
N ALA A 103 5.72 -10.98 -11.63
CA ALA A 103 6.01 -10.48 -10.28
C ALA A 103 5.04 -11.00 -9.22
N LEU A 104 3.81 -11.34 -9.62
CA LEU A 104 2.75 -11.81 -8.72
C LEU A 104 2.47 -13.31 -8.82
N ASP A 105 3.23 -14.03 -9.65
CA ASP A 105 3.03 -15.48 -9.86
C ASP A 105 3.10 -16.26 -8.55
N GLY A 106 2.08 -17.08 -8.30
CA GLY A 106 1.98 -17.89 -7.08
C GLY A 106 1.75 -17.10 -5.78
N GLN A 107 1.55 -15.79 -5.84
CA GLN A 107 1.31 -14.97 -4.65
C GLN A 107 -0.18 -14.75 -4.39
N ASN A 108 -0.52 -14.62 -3.10
CA ASN A 108 -1.76 -14.01 -2.68
C ASN A 108 -1.55 -12.50 -2.55
N VAL A 109 -2.56 -11.75 -2.95
CA VAL A 109 -2.59 -10.30 -2.77
C VAL A 109 -3.58 -9.91 -1.70
N ARG A 110 -3.35 -8.76 -1.08
CA ARG A 110 -4.26 -8.09 -0.15
C ARG A 110 -4.49 -6.68 -0.67
N CYS A 111 -5.75 -6.32 -0.89
CA CYS A 111 -6.15 -5.03 -1.42
C CYS A 111 -7.07 -4.33 -0.41
N ILE A 112 -6.82 -3.04 -0.17
CA ILE A 112 -7.67 -2.17 0.65
C ILE A 112 -8.45 -1.30 -0.31
N VAL A 113 -9.77 -1.47 -0.33
CA VAL A 113 -10.67 -0.74 -1.20
C VAL A 113 -10.74 0.72 -0.75
N GLN A 114 -10.45 1.64 -1.67
CA GLN A 114 -10.53 3.09 -1.46
C GLN A 114 -11.83 3.66 -2.03
N ASP A 115 -12.32 3.07 -3.14
CA ASP A 115 -13.49 3.54 -3.87
C ASP A 115 -14.05 2.42 -4.76
N THR A 116 -15.18 2.66 -5.40
CA THR A 116 -15.75 1.81 -6.45
C THR A 116 -15.96 2.65 -7.71
N ASP A 117 -15.42 2.22 -8.83
CA ASP A 117 -15.55 2.97 -10.05
C ASP A 117 -16.93 2.75 -10.74
N ARG A 118 -17.20 3.54 -11.77
CA ARG A 118 -18.46 3.48 -12.53
C ARG A 118 -18.73 2.14 -13.22
N TYR A 119 -17.74 1.26 -13.28
CA TYR A 119 -17.85 -0.09 -13.86
C TYR A 119 -18.01 -1.17 -12.79
N GLY A 120 -18.11 -0.78 -11.51
CA GLY A 120 -18.23 -1.68 -10.37
C GLY A 120 -16.93 -2.36 -9.95
N ARG A 121 -15.75 -1.87 -10.41
CA ARG A 121 -14.47 -2.38 -9.95
C ARG A 121 -14.09 -1.75 -8.61
N ALA A 122 -13.59 -2.55 -7.69
CA ALA A 122 -13.00 -2.07 -6.45
C ALA A 122 -11.69 -1.32 -6.75
N VAL A 123 -11.65 -0.01 -6.51
CA VAL A 123 -10.44 0.82 -6.69
C VAL A 123 -9.61 0.73 -5.43
N SER A 124 -8.43 0.10 -5.49
CA SER A 124 -7.73 -0.36 -4.30
C SER A 124 -6.23 -0.09 -4.32
N VAL A 125 -5.66 0.06 -3.12
CA VAL A 125 -4.23 -0.10 -2.88
C VAL A 125 -3.98 -1.57 -2.56
N CYS A 126 -3.09 -2.22 -3.30
CA CYS A 126 -2.83 -3.65 -3.19
C CYS A 126 -1.39 -3.94 -2.81
N GLU A 127 -1.19 -5.00 -2.03
CA GLU A 127 0.12 -5.49 -1.63
C GLU A 127 0.27 -7.00 -1.88
N ALA A 128 1.48 -7.43 -2.16
CA ALA A 128 1.89 -8.83 -2.21
C ALA A 128 3.22 -9.00 -1.49
N GLY A 129 3.31 -9.96 -0.57
CA GLY A 129 4.52 -10.16 0.24
C GLY A 129 4.99 -8.90 0.99
N GLY A 130 4.05 -8.04 1.44
CA GLY A 130 4.34 -6.78 2.13
C GLY A 130 4.88 -5.66 1.23
N LYS A 131 4.77 -5.80 -0.10
CA LYS A 131 5.19 -4.77 -1.06
C LYS A 131 3.98 -4.17 -1.75
N ASP A 132 3.92 -2.85 -1.83
CA ASP A 132 2.90 -2.10 -2.56
C ASP A 132 3.03 -2.37 -4.07
N ILE A 133 2.00 -3.01 -4.65
CA ILE A 133 1.93 -3.36 -6.07
C ILE A 133 1.78 -2.09 -6.91
N ASN A 134 0.96 -1.14 -6.48
CA ASN A 134 0.71 0.12 -7.19
C ASN A 134 2.02 0.91 -7.34
N TYR A 135 2.79 1.02 -6.24
CA TYR A 135 4.12 1.61 -6.25
C TYR A 135 5.06 0.85 -7.20
N TRP A 136 5.06 -0.48 -7.14
CA TRP A 136 5.94 -1.31 -7.96
C TRP A 136 5.70 -1.09 -9.46
N VAL A 137 4.42 -1.02 -9.87
CA VAL A 137 4.06 -0.82 -11.29
C VAL A 137 4.57 0.53 -11.80
N VAL A 138 4.37 1.62 -11.06
CA VAL A 138 4.86 2.96 -11.43
C VAL A 138 6.39 3.02 -11.39
N ARG A 139 7.01 2.49 -10.32
CA ARG A 139 8.46 2.54 -10.11
C ARG A 139 9.26 1.79 -11.19
N ASN A 140 8.68 0.74 -11.75
CA ASN A 140 9.27 -0.01 -12.86
C ASN A 140 8.89 0.55 -14.25
N GLY A 141 8.18 1.66 -14.30
CA GLY A 141 7.83 2.34 -15.56
C GLY A 141 6.77 1.61 -16.38
N TRP A 142 5.79 0.95 -15.73
CA TRP A 142 4.66 0.30 -16.41
C TRP A 142 3.37 1.10 -16.33
N ALA A 143 3.36 2.16 -15.49
CA ALA A 143 2.25 3.09 -15.35
C ALA A 143 2.77 4.49 -15.04
N VAL A 144 1.91 5.48 -15.23
CA VAL A 144 2.08 6.84 -14.73
C VAL A 144 1.33 7.02 -13.42
N ALA A 145 1.77 7.93 -12.55
CA ALA A 145 1.00 8.36 -11.40
C ALA A 145 -0.25 9.12 -11.86
N TYR A 146 -1.42 8.76 -11.31
CA TYR A 146 -2.66 9.42 -11.68
C TYR A 146 -3.00 10.52 -10.67
N THR A 147 -2.31 11.63 -10.80
CA THR A 147 -2.29 12.75 -9.85
C THR A 147 -3.64 13.42 -9.61
N ARG A 148 -4.63 13.17 -10.47
CA ARG A 148 -6.01 13.63 -10.28
C ARG A 148 -6.68 12.98 -9.06
N TYR A 149 -6.26 11.77 -8.68
CA TYR A 149 -6.84 11.01 -7.57
C TYR A 149 -5.92 10.90 -6.37
N SER A 150 -4.62 10.74 -6.59
CA SER A 150 -3.63 10.65 -5.52
C SER A 150 -2.26 11.13 -5.99
N ARG A 151 -1.49 11.70 -5.08
CA ARG A 151 -0.09 12.08 -5.30
C ARG A 151 0.91 11.06 -4.74
N ASP A 152 0.43 9.96 -4.20
CA ASP A 152 1.25 8.98 -3.48
C ASP A 152 2.35 8.36 -4.34
N TYR A 153 2.12 8.27 -5.67
CA TYR A 153 3.04 7.63 -6.61
C TYR A 153 3.86 8.60 -7.46
N GLU A 154 3.75 9.93 -7.26
CA GLU A 154 4.53 10.93 -8.01
C GLU A 154 6.04 10.72 -7.88
N GLN A 155 6.52 10.42 -6.66
CA GLN A 155 7.94 10.17 -6.44
C GLN A 155 8.44 8.87 -7.08
N ALA A 156 7.57 7.85 -7.14
CA ALA A 156 7.88 6.59 -7.83
C ALA A 156 8.04 6.84 -9.34
N GLU A 157 7.14 7.62 -9.94
CA GLU A 157 7.22 8.03 -11.34
C GLU A 157 8.47 8.87 -11.61
N ALA A 158 8.76 9.87 -10.77
CA ALA A 158 9.95 10.70 -10.94
C ALA A 158 11.25 9.86 -10.95
N LYS A 159 11.35 8.87 -10.07
CA LYS A 159 12.48 7.93 -10.05
C LYS A 159 12.51 7.03 -11.30
N ALA A 160 11.35 6.51 -11.74
CA ALA A 160 11.26 5.70 -12.94
C ALA A 160 11.69 6.47 -14.19
N ARG A 161 11.31 7.75 -14.29
CA ARG A 161 11.73 8.65 -15.37
C ARG A 161 13.23 8.94 -15.34
N ALA A 162 13.79 9.25 -14.17
CA ALA A 162 15.21 9.53 -14.01
C ALA A 162 16.12 8.34 -14.36
N GLU A 163 15.62 7.12 -14.13
CA GLU A 163 16.30 5.87 -14.45
C GLU A 163 15.91 5.29 -15.82
N GLU A 164 15.02 5.97 -16.56
CA GLU A 164 14.50 5.54 -17.87
C GLU A 164 13.92 4.11 -17.83
N ASN A 165 13.16 3.79 -16.78
CA ASN A 165 12.56 2.47 -16.61
C ASN A 165 11.32 2.30 -17.51
N GLY A 166 11.15 1.11 -18.08
CA GLY A 166 9.97 0.71 -18.83
C GLY A 166 9.62 1.68 -19.97
N ILE A 167 8.41 2.24 -19.96
CA ILE A 167 7.92 3.19 -20.97
C ILE A 167 8.69 4.52 -20.98
N PHE A 168 9.40 4.85 -19.90
CA PHE A 168 10.18 6.07 -19.80
C PHE A 168 11.55 5.98 -20.50
N ALA A 169 11.94 4.80 -20.98
CA ALA A 169 13.17 4.65 -21.78
C ALA A 169 13.05 5.21 -23.22
N GLY A 170 11.85 5.49 -23.67
CA GLY A 170 11.60 6.01 -25.02
C GLY A 170 10.40 6.95 -25.01
N SER A 171 9.49 6.82 -25.98
CA SER A 171 8.28 7.63 -26.06
C SER A 171 7.00 6.79 -26.03
N PHE A 172 5.95 7.36 -25.46
CA PHE A 172 4.64 6.72 -25.39
C PHE A 172 3.54 7.79 -25.38
N ILE A 173 2.35 7.41 -25.83
CA ILE A 173 1.14 8.20 -25.64
C ILE A 173 0.64 7.96 -24.22
N PRO A 174 0.35 8.99 -23.41
CA PRO A 174 -0.23 8.79 -22.07
C PRO A 174 -1.48 7.90 -22.13
N PRO A 175 -1.68 6.95 -21.19
CA PRO A 175 -2.77 5.97 -21.28
C PRO A 175 -4.14 6.62 -21.42
N GLN A 176 -4.38 7.74 -20.71
CA GLN A 176 -5.62 8.49 -20.83
C GLN A 176 -5.85 9.07 -22.25
N GLU A 177 -4.80 9.51 -22.90
CA GLU A 177 -4.87 10.04 -24.28
C GLU A 177 -5.06 8.90 -25.29
N TRP A 178 -4.37 7.78 -25.08
CA TRP A 178 -4.53 6.59 -25.88
C TRP A 178 -6.00 6.12 -25.93
N ARG A 179 -6.68 6.08 -24.76
CA ARG A 179 -8.10 5.70 -24.69
C ARG A 179 -9.03 6.67 -25.44
N ARG A 180 -8.67 7.95 -25.56
CA ARG A 180 -9.48 8.95 -26.29
C ARG A 180 -9.38 8.85 -27.79
N GLN A 181 -8.35 8.20 -28.31
CA GLN A 181 -8.12 8.04 -29.76
C GLN A 181 -8.85 6.83 -30.35
N ARG A 182 -9.55 6.08 -29.52
CA ARG A 182 -10.32 4.88 -29.88
C ARG A 182 -11.77 5.01 -29.40
#